data_fc721d2c7bffd776832f124a68e2b4ec
#
_entry.id   fc721d2c7bffd776832f124a68e2b4ec
#
_cell.length_a   1.000
_cell.length_b   1.000
_cell.length_c   1.000
_cell.angle_alpha   90.00
_cell.angle_beta   90.00
_cell.angle_gamma   90.00
#
_symmetry.space_group_name_H-M   'P 1'
#
loop_
_entity.id
_entity.type
_entity.pdbx_description
1 polymer ?
#
loop_
_entity_poly.entity_id
_entity_poly.type
_entity_poly.pdbx_seq_one_letter_code
_entity_poly.pdbx_strand_id
1 'polypeptide(L)'
;MMMHSKARGNISNFTQVAGMRGLMQKPNGDPIEIPVLSNFKEGLSVAEFFLSTHSARKGSADTALKTADSGYLTRRLVDVSQDMIVRCADCGTDQGVVVHDFINEKTGSVIEGLYDRIVGRFANKKIINPETKEVIVDKLEMITENKAEKIVAAGIKEVEIRTILTCGVQNGVCQKCYGRNLATGNLVEIGAVSYTHLRAHETLMNL
;
A
#
# COMPACT_ATOMS: atom_id res chain seq x y z
N MET A 1 13.33 21.34 4.86
CA MET A 1 13.06 21.10 3.43
C MET A 1 13.18 19.63 3.04
N MET A 2 14.36 18.98 3.14
CA MET A 2 14.54 17.57 2.67
C MET A 2 13.58 16.55 3.32
N MET A 3 13.29 16.71 4.60
CA MET A 3 12.36 15.85 5.35
C MET A 3 10.90 16.07 4.90
N HIS A 4 10.47 17.33 4.74
CA HIS A 4 9.09 17.63 4.31
C HIS A 4 8.81 17.19 2.88
N SER A 5 9.81 17.27 2.00
CA SER A 5 9.72 16.76 0.62
C SER A 5 9.82 15.23 0.53
N LYS A 6 10.00 14.54 1.66
CA LYS A 6 10.24 13.08 1.74
C LYS A 6 11.44 12.61 0.89
N ALA A 7 12.31 13.51 0.47
CA ALA A 7 13.49 13.15 -0.32
C ALA A 7 14.50 12.36 0.51
N ARG A 8 14.72 12.74 1.78
CA ARG A 8 15.61 12.02 2.69
C ARG A 8 15.32 12.34 4.15
N GLY A 9 15.38 11.30 5.00
CA GLY A 9 15.12 11.39 6.43
C GLY A 9 13.62 11.45 6.76
N ASN A 10 13.32 11.20 8.02
CA ASN A 10 11.96 11.29 8.56
C ASN A 10 11.97 12.15 9.84
N ILE A 11 10.79 12.41 10.38
CA ILE A 11 10.62 13.20 11.62
C ILE A 11 11.38 12.57 12.78
N SER A 12 11.36 11.24 12.90
CA SER A 12 12.08 10.51 13.95
C SER A 12 13.60 10.80 13.92
N ASN A 13 14.21 10.82 12.73
CA ASN A 13 15.64 11.15 12.60
C ASN A 13 15.94 12.57 13.08
N PHE A 14 15.06 13.53 12.74
CA PHE A 14 15.22 14.91 13.18
C PHE A 14 15.05 15.04 14.70
N THR A 15 14.07 14.34 15.28
CA THR A 15 13.84 14.32 16.72
C THR A 15 15.06 13.77 17.47
N GLN A 16 15.72 12.73 16.96
CA GLN A 16 16.95 12.20 17.57
C GLN A 16 18.15 13.14 17.48
N VAL A 17 18.19 14.01 16.47
CA VAL A 17 19.28 14.98 16.30
C VAL A 17 19.11 16.20 17.19
N ALA A 18 17.90 16.76 17.29
CA ALA A 18 17.63 18.06 17.89
C ALA A 18 16.72 18.00 19.14
N GLY A 19 16.07 16.90 19.39
CA GLY A 19 15.16 16.71 20.52
C GLY A 19 15.70 15.72 21.54
N MET A 20 15.06 14.57 21.66
CA MET A 20 15.45 13.48 22.59
C MET A 20 15.54 12.17 21.79
N ARG A 21 16.56 11.35 22.11
CA ARG A 21 16.70 10.06 21.44
C ARG A 21 15.64 9.04 21.86
N GLY A 22 15.27 9.02 23.16
CA GLY A 22 14.19 8.21 23.70
C GLY A 22 14.59 6.82 24.15
N LEU A 23 13.62 5.88 24.18
CA LEU A 23 13.82 4.52 24.65
C LEU A 23 14.60 3.69 23.65
N MET A 24 15.58 2.94 24.16
CA MET A 24 16.37 1.98 23.38
C MET A 24 15.78 0.57 23.53
N GLN A 25 15.98 -0.27 22.52
CA GLN A 25 15.52 -1.66 22.55
C GLN A 25 16.65 -2.62 22.94
N LYS A 26 16.30 -3.61 23.74
CA LYS A 26 17.14 -4.81 24.00
C LYS A 26 17.20 -5.67 22.72
N PRO A 27 18.14 -6.60 22.63
CA PRO A 27 18.18 -7.57 21.52
C PRO A 27 16.86 -8.36 21.35
N ASN A 28 16.16 -8.64 22.44
CA ASN A 28 14.87 -9.34 22.43
C ASN A 28 13.68 -8.50 21.90
N GLY A 29 13.88 -7.19 21.70
CA GLY A 29 12.81 -6.28 21.27
C GLY A 29 12.14 -5.50 22.39
N ASP A 30 12.37 -5.87 23.66
CA ASP A 30 11.81 -5.16 24.80
C ASP A 30 12.46 -3.77 24.96
N PRO A 31 11.72 -2.75 25.39
CA PRO A 31 12.28 -1.44 25.66
C PRO A 31 13.16 -1.50 26.92
N ILE A 32 14.26 -0.74 26.93
CA ILE A 32 15.06 -0.48 28.13
C ILE A 32 14.37 0.62 28.93
N GLU A 33 14.16 0.41 30.22
CA GLU A 33 13.40 1.32 31.09
C GLU A 33 14.02 2.72 31.21
N ILE A 34 15.34 2.81 31.07
CA ILE A 34 16.07 4.08 31.18
C ILE A 34 16.10 4.74 29.78
N PRO A 35 15.40 5.88 29.56
CA PRO A 35 15.44 6.59 28.31
C PRO A 35 16.76 7.35 28.12
N VAL A 36 17.17 7.52 26.87
CA VAL A 36 18.25 8.43 26.49
C VAL A 36 17.66 9.81 26.29
N LEU A 37 17.96 10.74 27.20
CA LEU A 37 17.40 12.10 27.22
C LEU A 37 18.17 13.03 26.27
N SER A 38 19.45 12.80 26.11
CA SER A 38 20.33 13.61 25.24
C SER A 38 20.04 13.38 23.77
N ASN A 39 20.41 14.36 22.96
CA ASN A 39 20.35 14.31 21.50
C ASN A 39 21.75 14.25 20.88
N PHE A 40 21.83 14.01 19.59
CA PHE A 40 23.11 13.93 18.89
C PHE A 40 23.83 15.28 18.78
N LYS A 41 23.11 16.42 18.82
CA LYS A 41 23.69 17.76 18.75
C LYS A 41 24.44 18.11 20.02
N GLU A 42 23.90 17.76 21.18
CA GLU A 42 24.52 17.99 22.50
C GLU A 42 25.58 16.94 22.84
N GLY A 43 25.44 15.77 22.27
CA GLY A 43 26.27 14.61 22.55
C GLY A 43 25.67 13.72 23.64
N LEU A 44 26.04 12.45 23.64
CA LEU A 44 25.57 11.46 24.59
C LEU A 44 26.58 11.27 25.72
N SER A 45 26.10 11.05 26.93
CA SER A 45 26.94 10.58 28.01
C SER A 45 27.44 9.14 27.74
N VAL A 46 28.51 8.72 28.44
CA VAL A 46 29.10 7.37 28.24
C VAL A 46 28.06 6.26 28.50
N ALA A 47 27.22 6.43 29.50
CA ALA A 47 26.17 5.47 29.82
C ALA A 47 25.08 5.44 28.72
N GLU A 48 24.63 6.58 28.28
CA GLU A 48 23.64 6.70 27.19
C GLU A 48 24.17 6.16 25.88
N PHE A 49 25.45 6.41 25.59
CA PHE A 49 26.08 5.82 24.39
C PHE A 49 26.10 4.30 24.48
N PHE A 50 26.46 3.72 25.63
CA PHE A 50 26.43 2.27 25.81
C PHE A 50 25.05 1.67 25.63
N LEU A 51 24.01 2.26 26.22
CA LEU A 51 22.61 1.84 26.00
C LEU A 51 22.22 1.92 24.52
N SER A 52 22.66 2.96 23.83
CA SER A 52 22.40 3.16 22.41
C SER A 52 23.02 2.09 21.51
N THR A 53 24.16 1.50 21.92
CA THR A 53 24.82 0.45 21.12
C THR A 53 23.99 -0.82 21.01
N HIS A 54 23.17 -1.15 22.00
CA HIS A 54 22.29 -2.32 21.93
C HIS A 54 21.27 -2.18 20.79
N SER A 55 20.61 -1.02 20.72
CA SER A 55 19.64 -0.74 19.67
C SER A 55 20.32 -0.63 18.29
N ALA A 56 21.49 -0.01 18.20
CA ALA A 56 22.24 0.10 16.96
C ALA A 56 22.67 -1.28 16.40
N ARG A 57 23.18 -2.15 17.29
CA ARG A 57 23.57 -3.51 16.90
C ARG A 57 22.37 -4.34 16.46
N LYS A 58 21.24 -4.25 17.20
CA LYS A 58 20.00 -4.90 16.80
C LYS A 58 19.54 -4.42 15.42
N GLY A 59 19.50 -3.11 15.19
CA GLY A 59 19.09 -2.54 13.91
C GLY A 59 19.98 -3.00 12.73
N SER A 60 21.30 -3.10 12.94
CA SER A 60 22.22 -3.60 11.92
C SER A 60 21.99 -5.10 11.63
N ALA A 61 21.79 -5.91 12.66
CA ALA A 61 21.50 -7.34 12.50
C ALA A 61 20.12 -7.56 11.82
N ASP A 62 19.08 -6.86 12.29
CA ASP A 62 17.75 -6.95 11.72
C ASP A 62 17.72 -6.55 10.24
N THR A 63 18.45 -5.50 9.87
CA THR A 63 18.55 -5.07 8.47
C THR A 63 19.21 -6.16 7.61
N ALA A 64 20.29 -6.77 8.07
CA ALA A 64 20.97 -7.83 7.34
C ALA A 64 20.09 -9.07 7.14
N LEU A 65 19.35 -9.50 8.18
CA LEU A 65 18.46 -10.65 8.12
C LEU A 65 17.21 -10.37 7.26
N LYS A 66 16.54 -9.24 7.48
CA LYS A 66 15.34 -8.85 6.73
C LYS A 66 15.60 -8.65 5.24
N THR A 67 16.81 -8.26 4.85
CA THR A 67 17.17 -8.14 3.43
C THR A 67 17.11 -9.50 2.73
N ALA A 68 17.59 -10.56 3.37
CA ALA A 68 17.52 -11.91 2.82
C ALA A 68 16.06 -12.41 2.71
N ASP A 69 15.27 -12.22 3.77
CA ASP A 69 13.86 -12.63 3.81
C ASP A 69 13.01 -11.89 2.76
N SER A 70 13.23 -10.58 2.63
CA SER A 70 12.58 -9.76 1.60
C SER A 70 12.95 -10.20 0.19
N GLY A 71 14.23 -10.52 -0.06
CA GLY A 71 14.68 -11.03 -1.34
C GLY A 71 14.04 -12.38 -1.70
N TYR A 72 13.95 -13.29 -0.74
CA TYR A 72 13.28 -14.56 -0.91
C TYR A 72 11.77 -14.43 -1.16
N LEU A 73 11.10 -13.56 -0.38
CA LEU A 73 9.67 -13.27 -0.57
C LEU A 73 9.42 -12.66 -1.96
N THR A 74 10.22 -11.67 -2.35
CA THR A 74 10.10 -11.04 -3.68
C THR A 74 10.27 -12.06 -4.80
N ARG A 75 11.27 -12.95 -4.71
CA ARG A 75 11.46 -14.01 -5.70
C ARG A 75 10.23 -14.91 -5.81
N ARG A 76 9.67 -15.36 -4.67
CA ARG A 76 8.47 -16.21 -4.68
C ARG A 76 7.27 -15.49 -5.27
N LEU A 77 7.08 -14.20 -4.99
CA LEU A 77 6.01 -13.40 -5.57
C LEU A 77 6.17 -13.26 -7.08
N VAL A 78 7.39 -13.03 -7.56
CA VAL A 78 7.70 -12.98 -9.00
C VAL A 78 7.41 -14.32 -9.67
N ASP A 79 7.87 -15.43 -9.09
CA ASP A 79 7.67 -16.78 -9.64
C ASP A 79 6.17 -17.11 -9.79
N VAL A 80 5.31 -16.67 -8.85
CA VAL A 80 3.86 -16.88 -8.92
C VAL A 80 3.17 -15.92 -9.87
N SER A 81 3.63 -14.66 -9.95
CA SER A 81 2.95 -13.61 -10.70
C SER A 81 3.45 -13.42 -12.13
N GLN A 82 4.51 -14.12 -12.55
CA GLN A 82 5.10 -13.96 -13.89
C GLN A 82 4.12 -14.29 -15.04
N ASP A 83 3.17 -15.20 -14.80
CA ASP A 83 2.18 -15.60 -15.80
C ASP A 83 1.00 -14.62 -15.90
N MET A 84 0.89 -13.67 -14.97
CA MET A 84 -0.17 -12.66 -14.94
C MET A 84 0.16 -11.49 -15.86
N ILE A 85 -0.08 -11.70 -17.15
CA ILE A 85 0.21 -10.74 -18.22
C ILE A 85 -1.11 -10.14 -18.72
N VAL A 86 -1.11 -8.85 -19.01
CA VAL A 86 -2.25 -8.17 -19.65
C VAL A 86 -2.24 -8.53 -21.14
N ARG A 87 -3.21 -9.37 -21.58
CA ARG A 87 -3.22 -9.92 -22.96
C ARG A 87 -4.16 -9.24 -23.92
N CYS A 88 -5.27 -8.70 -23.43
CA CYS A 88 -6.29 -8.08 -24.29
C CYS A 88 -6.93 -6.86 -23.61
N ALA A 89 -7.64 -6.07 -24.40
CA ALA A 89 -8.32 -4.88 -23.89
C ALA A 89 -9.54 -5.22 -23.01
N ASP A 90 -10.36 -6.18 -23.40
CA ASP A 90 -11.55 -6.60 -22.68
C ASP A 90 -11.79 -8.10 -22.86
N CYS A 91 -12.17 -8.78 -21.78
CA CYS A 91 -12.54 -10.20 -21.81
C CYS A 91 -14.04 -10.44 -22.03
N GLY A 92 -14.86 -9.38 -22.03
CA GLY A 92 -16.31 -9.49 -22.23
C GLY A 92 -17.09 -10.12 -21.06
N THR A 93 -16.48 -10.35 -19.90
CA THR A 93 -17.20 -10.92 -18.75
C THR A 93 -18.17 -9.91 -18.14
N ASP A 94 -19.35 -10.37 -17.75
CA ASP A 94 -20.33 -9.59 -16.98
C ASP A 94 -20.24 -9.85 -15.46
N GLN A 95 -19.31 -10.69 -15.04
CA GLN A 95 -19.11 -10.98 -13.62
C GLN A 95 -18.25 -9.90 -12.98
N GLY A 96 -18.78 -9.28 -11.92
CA GLY A 96 -18.09 -8.32 -11.07
C GLY A 96 -18.02 -8.80 -9.63
N VAL A 97 -17.30 -8.08 -8.80
CA VAL A 97 -17.26 -8.29 -7.35
C VAL A 97 -17.83 -7.04 -6.69
N VAL A 98 -18.74 -7.26 -5.74
CA VAL A 98 -19.29 -6.17 -4.91
C VAL A 98 -18.26 -5.80 -3.86
N VAL A 99 -17.94 -4.52 -3.81
CA VAL A 99 -16.96 -3.94 -2.89
C VAL A 99 -17.67 -2.97 -1.94
N HIS A 100 -17.37 -3.09 -0.66
CA HIS A 100 -17.82 -2.24 0.44
C HIS A 100 -16.61 -1.85 1.31
N ASP A 101 -16.83 -1.03 2.32
CA ASP A 101 -15.79 -0.70 3.31
C ASP A 101 -15.28 -1.96 4.00
N PHE A 102 -13.96 -2.08 4.13
CA PHE A 102 -13.36 -3.20 4.86
C PHE A 102 -13.24 -2.84 6.34
N ILE A 103 -14.11 -3.44 7.13
CA ILE A 103 -14.26 -3.16 8.57
C ILE A 103 -13.66 -4.32 9.37
N ASN A 104 -12.90 -4.00 10.41
CA ASN A 104 -12.43 -4.99 11.36
C ASN A 104 -13.59 -5.42 12.26
N GLU A 105 -13.99 -6.69 12.18
CA GLU A 105 -15.11 -7.26 12.95
C GLU A 105 -14.93 -7.15 14.47
N LYS A 106 -13.69 -7.14 14.97
CA LYS A 106 -13.39 -7.10 16.41
C LYS A 106 -13.43 -5.68 16.99
N THR A 107 -12.96 -4.70 16.24
CA THR A 107 -12.79 -3.30 16.72
C THR A 107 -13.83 -2.35 16.14
N GLY A 108 -14.56 -2.75 15.09
CA GLY A 108 -15.48 -1.86 14.35
C GLY A 108 -14.77 -0.74 13.57
N SER A 109 -13.44 -0.73 13.55
CA SER A 109 -12.67 0.28 12.83
C SER A 109 -12.61 -0.04 11.33
N VAL A 110 -12.75 0.98 10.50
CA VAL A 110 -12.56 0.86 9.04
C VAL A 110 -11.06 0.72 8.78
N ILE A 111 -10.65 -0.41 8.18
CA ILE A 111 -9.26 -0.67 7.77
C ILE A 111 -8.99 0.02 6.44
N GLU A 112 -9.90 -0.15 5.48
CA GLU A 112 -9.79 0.43 4.14
C GLU A 112 -11.16 0.91 3.69
N GLY A 113 -11.25 2.19 3.31
CA GLY A 113 -12.49 2.81 2.87
C GLY A 113 -12.87 2.40 1.44
N LEU A 114 -14.16 2.51 1.11
CA LEU A 114 -14.68 2.24 -0.22
C LEU A 114 -13.95 3.08 -1.28
N TYR A 115 -13.61 4.33 -0.98
CA TYR A 115 -12.89 5.23 -1.87
C TYR A 115 -11.60 4.58 -2.41
N ASP A 116 -10.72 4.12 -1.52
CA ASP A 116 -9.41 3.57 -1.88
C ASP A 116 -9.55 2.26 -2.68
N ARG A 117 -10.61 1.51 -2.43
CA ARG A 117 -10.88 0.24 -3.09
C ARG A 117 -11.44 0.37 -4.51
N ILE A 118 -12.14 1.45 -4.83
CA ILE A 118 -12.79 1.66 -6.14
C ILE A 118 -11.98 2.51 -7.10
N VAL A 119 -11.09 3.37 -6.60
CA VAL A 119 -10.27 4.25 -7.44
C VAL A 119 -9.42 3.44 -8.42
N GLY A 120 -9.50 3.79 -9.71
CA GLY A 120 -8.74 3.13 -10.78
C GLY A 120 -9.30 1.77 -11.23
N ARG A 121 -10.46 1.35 -10.72
CA ARG A 121 -11.18 0.15 -11.17
C ARG A 121 -12.25 0.49 -12.20
N PHE A 122 -12.71 -0.50 -12.93
CA PHE A 122 -13.81 -0.37 -13.89
C PHE A 122 -15.13 -0.79 -13.24
N ALA A 123 -16.16 0.03 -13.40
CA ALA A 123 -17.51 -0.28 -12.95
C ALA A 123 -18.09 -1.42 -13.81
N ASN A 124 -18.63 -2.47 -13.18
CA ASN A 124 -19.31 -3.55 -13.89
C ASN A 124 -20.74 -3.17 -14.26
N LYS A 125 -21.41 -2.39 -13.42
CA LYS A 125 -22.75 -1.84 -13.62
C LYS A 125 -22.73 -0.33 -13.58
N LYS A 126 -23.78 0.30 -14.13
CA LYS A 126 -23.98 1.74 -14.02
C LYS A 126 -24.16 2.12 -12.54
N ILE A 127 -23.42 3.14 -12.10
CA ILE A 127 -23.53 3.70 -10.76
C ILE A 127 -24.37 4.96 -10.86
N ILE A 128 -25.52 4.95 -10.19
CA ILE A 128 -26.52 6.00 -10.22
C ILE A 128 -26.61 6.60 -8.83
N ASN A 129 -26.67 7.94 -8.75
CA ASN A 129 -26.91 8.64 -7.49
C ASN A 129 -28.33 8.32 -7.00
N PRO A 130 -28.52 7.84 -5.77
CA PRO A 130 -29.83 7.50 -5.24
C PRO A 130 -30.76 8.73 -5.08
N GLU A 131 -30.19 9.92 -4.87
CA GLU A 131 -30.96 11.16 -4.66
C GLU A 131 -31.29 11.88 -5.98
N THR A 132 -30.29 12.14 -6.83
CA THR A 132 -30.46 12.93 -8.06
C THR A 132 -30.82 12.08 -9.28
N LYS A 133 -30.73 10.76 -9.20
CA LYS A 133 -30.89 9.80 -10.32
C LYS A 133 -29.96 10.04 -11.49
N GLU A 134 -28.92 10.84 -11.30
CA GLU A 134 -27.89 11.06 -12.30
C GLU A 134 -26.91 9.89 -12.36
N VAL A 135 -26.44 9.55 -13.55
CA VAL A 135 -25.42 8.52 -13.74
C VAL A 135 -24.04 9.12 -13.41
N ILE A 136 -23.40 8.64 -12.35
CA ILE A 136 -22.05 9.08 -11.94
C ILE A 136 -20.98 8.38 -12.79
N VAL A 137 -21.16 7.07 -13.03
CA VAL A 137 -20.23 6.24 -13.80
C VAL A 137 -21.03 5.30 -14.69
N ASP A 138 -20.69 5.24 -15.99
CA ASP A 138 -21.29 4.30 -16.92
C ASP A 138 -20.68 2.88 -16.78
N LYS A 139 -21.38 1.89 -17.35
CA LYS A 139 -20.88 0.50 -17.43
C LYS A 139 -19.57 0.48 -18.20
N LEU A 140 -18.58 -0.23 -17.67
CA LEU A 140 -17.23 -0.37 -18.25
C LEU A 140 -16.45 0.94 -18.37
N GLU A 141 -16.75 1.91 -17.53
CA GLU A 141 -15.99 3.14 -17.41
C GLU A 141 -15.05 3.07 -16.19
N MET A 142 -13.86 3.66 -16.30
CA MET A 142 -12.89 3.72 -15.20
C MET A 142 -13.33 4.75 -14.15
N ILE A 143 -13.31 4.35 -12.90
CA ILE A 143 -13.62 5.20 -11.76
C ILE A 143 -12.38 6.04 -11.44
N THR A 144 -12.41 7.31 -11.82
CA THR A 144 -11.37 8.29 -11.46
C THR A 144 -11.56 8.80 -10.04
N GLU A 145 -10.55 9.48 -9.49
CA GLU A 145 -10.58 10.07 -8.14
C GLU A 145 -11.82 10.96 -7.94
N ASN A 146 -12.08 11.89 -8.87
CA ASN A 146 -13.24 12.78 -8.82
C ASN A 146 -14.59 12.05 -8.84
N LYS A 147 -14.67 10.91 -9.56
CA LYS A 147 -15.89 10.09 -9.62
C LYS A 147 -16.06 9.29 -8.33
N ALA A 148 -14.97 8.78 -7.76
CA ALA A 148 -14.97 8.07 -6.49
C ALA A 148 -15.43 8.99 -5.34
N GLU A 149 -14.97 10.24 -5.30
CA GLU A 149 -15.45 11.25 -4.33
C GLU A 149 -16.97 11.46 -4.45
N LYS A 150 -17.50 11.58 -5.66
CA LYS A 150 -18.94 11.72 -5.91
C LYS A 150 -19.74 10.49 -5.46
N ILE A 151 -19.19 9.28 -5.63
CA ILE A 151 -19.83 8.04 -5.19
C ILE A 151 -19.92 8.01 -3.67
N VAL A 152 -18.84 8.34 -2.97
CA VAL A 152 -18.79 8.37 -1.51
C VAL A 152 -19.69 9.49 -0.96
N ALA A 153 -19.67 10.69 -1.57
CA ALA A 153 -20.54 11.81 -1.20
C ALA A 153 -22.03 11.51 -1.39
N ALA A 154 -22.38 10.68 -2.40
CA ALA A 154 -23.74 10.21 -2.63
C ALA A 154 -24.18 9.12 -1.63
N GLY A 155 -23.34 8.73 -0.66
CA GLY A 155 -23.67 7.75 0.37
C GLY A 155 -23.82 6.30 -0.11
N ILE A 156 -23.27 5.97 -1.28
CA ILE A 156 -23.28 4.62 -1.85
C ILE A 156 -22.29 3.76 -1.06
N LYS A 157 -22.79 2.68 -0.44
CA LYS A 157 -21.99 1.79 0.42
C LYS A 157 -21.39 0.59 -0.33
N GLU A 158 -21.99 0.22 -1.45
CA GLU A 158 -21.60 -0.95 -2.22
C GLU A 158 -21.49 -0.61 -3.70
N VAL A 159 -20.41 -1.04 -4.33
CA VAL A 159 -20.14 -0.83 -5.75
C VAL A 159 -19.69 -2.13 -6.39
N GLU A 160 -20.26 -2.50 -7.51
CA GLU A 160 -19.83 -3.65 -8.28
C GLU A 160 -18.75 -3.25 -9.29
N ILE A 161 -17.55 -3.76 -9.08
CA ILE A 161 -16.38 -3.48 -9.91
C ILE A 161 -15.87 -4.73 -10.63
N ARG A 162 -15.16 -4.51 -11.73
CA ARG A 162 -14.42 -5.59 -12.42
C ARG A 162 -13.10 -5.82 -11.71
N THR A 163 -12.74 -7.11 -11.56
CA THR A 163 -11.51 -7.54 -10.90
C THR A 163 -10.79 -8.60 -11.71
N ILE A 164 -9.52 -8.82 -11.41
CA ILE A 164 -8.72 -9.87 -12.02
C ILE A 164 -9.23 -11.29 -11.64
N LEU A 165 -9.90 -11.40 -10.48
CA LEU A 165 -10.39 -12.69 -9.95
C LEU A 165 -11.53 -13.29 -10.79
N THR A 166 -12.30 -12.43 -11.47
CA THR A 166 -13.44 -12.83 -12.32
C THR A 166 -13.14 -12.65 -13.80
N CYS A 167 -11.88 -12.47 -14.17
CA CYS A 167 -11.47 -12.27 -15.56
C CYS A 167 -11.61 -13.58 -16.37
N GLY A 168 -12.27 -13.50 -17.52
CA GLY A 168 -12.48 -14.66 -18.41
C GLY A 168 -11.31 -15.00 -19.33
N VAL A 169 -10.16 -14.33 -19.20
CA VAL A 169 -8.98 -14.60 -20.03
C VAL A 169 -8.21 -15.81 -19.50
N GLN A 170 -7.89 -16.75 -20.37
CA GLN A 170 -6.99 -17.85 -20.06
C GLN A 170 -5.54 -17.37 -20.01
N ASN A 171 -4.79 -17.75 -18.97
CA ASN A 171 -3.37 -17.42 -18.79
C ASN A 171 -3.07 -15.92 -18.85
N GLY A 172 -3.74 -15.12 -18.04
CA GLY A 172 -3.51 -13.68 -17.95
C GLY A 172 -4.75 -12.90 -17.57
N VAL A 173 -4.74 -11.62 -17.82
CA VAL A 173 -5.83 -10.69 -17.49
C VAL A 173 -6.10 -9.73 -18.64
N CYS A 174 -7.26 -9.09 -18.65
CA CYS A 174 -7.53 -7.98 -19.58
C CYS A 174 -7.29 -6.63 -18.92
N GLN A 175 -7.10 -5.57 -19.73
CA GLN A 175 -6.87 -4.21 -19.24
C GLN A 175 -7.98 -3.72 -18.31
N LYS A 176 -9.24 -3.96 -18.65
CA LYS A 176 -10.38 -3.50 -17.85
C LYS A 176 -10.50 -4.21 -16.51
N CYS A 177 -10.18 -5.49 -16.42
CA CYS A 177 -10.17 -6.23 -15.16
C CYS A 177 -8.95 -5.86 -14.29
N TYR A 178 -7.81 -5.54 -14.90
CA TYR A 178 -6.64 -5.06 -14.18
C TYR A 178 -6.85 -3.62 -13.68
N GLY A 179 -7.31 -2.73 -14.55
CA GLY A 179 -7.60 -1.34 -14.24
C GLY A 179 -6.41 -0.39 -14.43
N ARG A 180 -6.25 0.54 -13.49
CA ARG A 180 -5.25 1.61 -13.52
C ARG A 180 -3.84 1.08 -13.27
N ASN A 181 -2.87 1.56 -14.03
CA ASN A 181 -1.46 1.41 -13.72
C ASN A 181 -1.08 2.35 -12.58
N LEU A 182 -0.59 1.80 -11.47
CA LEU A 182 -0.27 2.57 -10.25
C LEU A 182 0.90 3.54 -10.44
N ALA A 183 1.80 3.29 -11.39
CA ALA A 183 2.94 4.16 -11.63
C ALA A 183 2.59 5.42 -12.43
N THR A 184 1.73 5.28 -13.46
CA THR A 184 1.40 6.36 -14.40
C THR A 184 0.03 6.98 -14.15
N GLY A 185 -0.85 6.29 -13.43
CA GLY A 185 -2.24 6.70 -13.23
C GLY A 185 -3.17 6.45 -14.42
N ASN A 186 -2.64 6.02 -15.54
CA ASN A 186 -3.40 5.71 -16.75
C ASN A 186 -3.84 4.24 -16.79
N LEU A 187 -4.64 3.89 -17.80
CA LEU A 187 -4.97 2.49 -18.07
C LEU A 187 -3.70 1.68 -18.34
N VAL A 188 -3.63 0.47 -17.78
CA VAL A 188 -2.49 -0.43 -18.00
C VAL A 188 -2.35 -0.79 -19.49
N GLU A 189 -1.13 -0.91 -19.98
CA GLU A 189 -0.84 -1.27 -21.35
C GLU A 189 -0.91 -2.80 -21.56
N ILE A 190 -1.25 -3.22 -22.79
CA ILE A 190 -1.21 -4.63 -23.18
C ILE A 190 0.26 -5.09 -23.17
N GLY A 191 0.54 -6.26 -22.60
CA GLY A 191 1.88 -6.77 -22.41
C GLY A 191 2.52 -6.43 -21.06
N ALA A 192 1.88 -5.57 -20.25
CA ALA A 192 2.34 -5.32 -18.88
C ALA A 192 2.29 -6.60 -18.04
N VAL A 193 3.34 -6.82 -17.23
CA VAL A 193 3.49 -8.00 -16.37
C VAL A 193 3.39 -7.56 -14.92
N SER A 194 2.66 -8.31 -14.10
CA SER A 194 2.39 -7.94 -12.70
C SER A 194 3.65 -7.70 -11.87
N TYR A 195 4.70 -8.47 -12.06
CA TYR A 195 5.91 -8.35 -11.26
C TYR A 195 6.72 -7.07 -11.54
N THR A 196 6.50 -6.36 -12.64
CA THR A 196 7.22 -5.10 -12.94
C THR A 196 6.93 -4.00 -11.93
N HIS A 197 5.83 -4.12 -11.18
CA HIS A 197 5.42 -3.18 -10.13
C HIS A 197 5.90 -3.59 -8.72
N LEU A 198 6.49 -4.77 -8.55
CA LEU A 198 7.00 -5.23 -7.25
C LEU A 198 8.30 -4.52 -6.91
N ARG A 199 8.35 -3.87 -5.75
CA ARG A 199 9.54 -3.22 -5.21
C ARG A 199 9.98 -3.88 -3.92
N ALA A 200 11.27 -4.15 -3.81
CA ALA A 200 11.86 -4.81 -2.64
C ALA A 200 11.62 -4.04 -1.33
N HIS A 201 11.58 -2.71 -1.37
CA HIS A 201 11.37 -1.91 -0.18
C HIS A 201 9.92 -1.87 0.33
N GLU A 202 8.92 -2.07 -0.54
CA GLU A 202 7.51 -2.15 -0.16
C GLU A 202 7.25 -3.48 0.56
N THR A 203 7.94 -4.54 0.15
CA THR A 203 7.92 -5.82 0.84
C THR A 203 8.63 -5.80 2.20
N LEU A 204 9.68 -5.00 2.36
CA LEU A 204 10.39 -4.83 3.63
C LEU A 204 9.55 -4.09 4.70
N MET A 205 8.68 -3.18 4.29
CA MET A 205 7.81 -2.45 5.23
C MET A 205 6.65 -3.28 5.78
N ASN A 206 6.31 -4.38 5.10
CA ASN A 206 5.19 -5.25 5.44
C ASN A 206 5.61 -6.53 6.19
N LEU A 207 6.91 -6.70 6.48
CA LEU A 207 7.48 -7.74 7.32
C LEU A 207 7.80 -7.23 8.72
#